data_417ba22be113dbc52693f67abba46889
#
_entry.id   417ba22be113dbc52693f67abba46889
#
_cell.length_a   1.000
_cell.length_b   1.000
_cell.length_c   1.000
_cell.angle_alpha   90.00
_cell.angle_beta   90.00
_cell.angle_gamma   90.00
#
_symmetry.space_group_name_H-M   'P 1'
#
loop_
_entity.id
_entity.type
_entity.pdbx_description
1 polymer ?
#
loop_
_entity_poly.entity_id
_entity_poly.type
_entity_poly.pdbx_seq_one_letter_code
_entity_poly.pdbx_strand_id
1 'polypeptide(L)'
;MIDIERFNIPGYETVNLTIEGNDGTPMTGARFAFLGNQYVYDGNPVTLKVPKGTHYQIDFACVPDYAACEFLGTYVAEENNVRNLKAIYTYDGWGDYFVSNVNVDGSIAEVRDGVTYYKLANYSSVFCSGSIRVYHYPNNEKFHI
;
A
#
# COMPACT_ATOMS: atom_id res chain seq x y z
N MET A 1 37.63 4.98 26.66
CA MET A 1 37.42 3.85 25.77
C MET A 1 36.59 4.27 24.56
N ILE A 2 36.97 3.80 23.41
CA ILE A 2 36.22 4.08 22.21
C ILE A 2 34.99 3.17 22.19
N ASP A 3 33.84 3.78 21.99
CA ASP A 3 32.61 3.07 21.77
C ASP A 3 32.59 2.58 20.30
N ILE A 4 33.04 1.36 20.11
CA ILE A 4 33.17 0.77 18.77
C ILE A 4 31.79 0.63 18.12
N GLU A 5 30.76 0.37 18.88
CA GLU A 5 29.41 0.23 18.34
C GLU A 5 28.93 1.52 17.69
N ARG A 6 29.29 2.67 18.26
CA ARG A 6 28.90 3.96 17.72
C ARG A 6 29.50 4.18 16.32
N PHE A 7 30.70 3.68 16.08
CA PHE A 7 31.33 3.81 14.76
C PHE A 7 30.84 2.79 13.76
N ASN A 8 30.24 1.69 14.22
CA ASN A 8 29.78 0.61 13.38
C ASN A 8 28.28 0.66 13.12
N ILE A 9 27.54 1.52 13.83
CA ILE A 9 26.11 1.67 13.60
C ILE A 9 25.92 2.51 12.34
N PRO A 10 25.32 1.94 11.28
CA PRO A 10 25.03 2.73 10.09
C PRO A 10 24.02 3.82 10.43
N GLY A 11 24.12 4.93 9.75
CA GLY A 11 23.09 5.93 9.78
C GLY A 11 21.79 5.40 9.17
N TYR A 12 20.76 6.19 9.23
CA TYR A 12 19.46 5.80 8.69
C TYR A 12 18.80 6.95 7.96
N GLU A 13 17.88 6.59 7.07
CA GLU A 13 16.94 7.52 6.47
C GLU A 13 15.66 7.53 7.28
N THR A 14 15.05 8.69 7.41
CA THR A 14 13.74 8.83 8.04
C THR A 14 12.69 8.96 6.95
N VAL A 15 11.70 8.08 6.98
CA VAL A 15 10.57 8.12 6.05
C VAL A 15 9.33 8.52 6.82
N ASN A 16 8.71 9.62 6.43
CA ASN A 16 7.45 10.07 6.98
C ASN A 16 6.35 9.75 5.97
N LEU A 17 5.41 8.91 6.38
CA LEU A 17 4.33 8.43 5.53
C LEU A 17 2.99 8.94 6.02
N THR A 18 2.22 9.49 5.10
CA THR A 18 0.79 9.76 5.32
C THR A 18 -0.02 9.01 4.28
N ILE A 19 -1.20 8.54 4.68
CA ILE A 19 -2.13 7.83 3.80
C ILE A 19 -3.47 8.53 3.91
N GLU A 20 -3.95 9.07 2.80
CA GLU A 20 -5.21 9.82 2.80
C GLU A 20 -6.03 9.52 1.56
N GLY A 21 -7.32 9.84 1.64
CA GLY A 21 -8.20 9.83 0.49
C GLY A 21 -7.95 11.06 -0.39
N ASN A 22 -8.54 11.07 -1.56
CA ASN A 22 -8.41 12.19 -2.50
C ASN A 22 -9.08 13.48 -2.00
N ASP A 23 -9.86 13.40 -0.93
CA ASP A 23 -10.45 14.56 -0.25
C ASP A 23 -9.60 15.05 0.94
N GLY A 24 -8.44 14.43 1.18
CA GLY A 24 -7.58 14.76 2.30
C GLY A 24 -7.91 14.08 3.61
N THR A 25 -8.95 13.25 3.66
CA THR A 25 -9.32 12.51 4.87
C THR A 25 -8.31 11.40 5.15
N PRO A 26 -7.80 11.27 6.38
CA PRO A 26 -6.91 10.16 6.72
C PRO A 26 -7.55 8.80 6.49
N MET A 27 -6.83 7.90 5.84
CA MET A 27 -7.31 6.54 5.54
C MET A 27 -7.03 5.61 6.72
N THR A 28 -7.70 5.85 7.83
CA THR A 28 -7.57 5.02 9.03
C THR A 28 -8.01 3.59 8.76
N GLY A 29 -7.18 2.62 9.10
CA GLY A 29 -7.43 1.20 8.83
C GLY A 29 -6.78 0.69 7.55
N ALA A 30 -6.24 1.56 6.71
CA ALA A 30 -5.50 1.13 5.53
C ALA A 30 -4.25 0.35 5.93
N ARG A 31 -3.93 -0.69 5.16
CA ARG A 31 -2.83 -1.58 5.45
C ARG A 31 -1.69 -1.37 4.46
N PHE A 32 -0.48 -1.47 4.95
CA PHE A 32 0.70 -1.39 4.10
C PHE A 32 1.79 -2.34 4.60
N ALA A 33 2.65 -2.74 3.68
CA ALA A 33 3.80 -3.58 3.96
C ALA A 33 5.08 -2.77 3.77
N PHE A 34 6.02 -2.94 4.69
CA PHE A 34 7.29 -2.26 4.66
C PHE A 34 8.36 -3.13 5.31
N LEU A 35 9.45 -3.38 4.57
CA LEU A 35 10.58 -4.19 5.03
C LEU A 35 10.15 -5.52 5.69
N GLY A 36 9.23 -6.23 5.05
CA GLY A 36 8.77 -7.53 5.49
C GLY A 36 7.74 -7.52 6.62
N ASN A 37 7.34 -6.35 7.10
CA ASN A 37 6.33 -6.21 8.13
C ASN A 37 5.06 -5.57 7.58
N GLN A 38 3.92 -5.92 8.17
CA GLN A 38 2.63 -5.33 7.83
C GLN A 38 2.20 -4.37 8.93
N TYR A 39 1.62 -3.26 8.50
CA TYR A 39 1.17 -2.20 9.39
C TYR A 39 -0.27 -1.81 9.07
N VAL A 40 -0.95 -1.30 10.06
CA VAL A 40 -2.28 -0.68 9.92
C VAL A 40 -2.14 0.80 10.21
N TYR A 41 -2.56 1.64 9.27
CA TYR A 41 -2.51 3.09 9.44
C TYR A 41 -3.56 3.54 10.46
N ASP A 42 -3.13 4.30 11.45
CA ASP A 42 -4.02 4.76 12.54
C ASP A 42 -4.59 6.16 12.32
N GLY A 43 -4.29 6.78 11.18
CA GLY A 43 -4.75 8.12 10.85
C GLY A 43 -3.72 9.21 11.12
N ASN A 44 -2.61 8.89 11.76
CA ASN A 44 -1.54 9.82 12.05
C ASN A 44 -0.32 9.53 11.19
N PRO A 45 0.49 10.54 10.86
CA PRO A 45 1.74 10.30 10.11
C PRO A 45 2.61 9.24 10.78
N VAL A 46 3.14 8.35 9.96
CA VAL A 46 4.02 7.27 10.42
C VAL A 46 5.46 7.66 10.14
N THR A 47 6.32 7.47 11.13
CA THR A 47 7.76 7.66 10.96
C THR A 47 8.45 6.31 10.94
N LEU A 48 9.15 6.03 9.84
CA LEU A 48 9.87 4.78 9.62
C LEU A 48 11.36 5.07 9.52
N LYS A 49 12.18 4.21 10.09
CA LYS A 49 13.63 4.31 10.05
C LYS A 49 14.20 3.22 9.17
N VAL A 50 14.99 3.61 8.18
CA VAL A 50 15.56 2.67 7.22
C VAL A 50 17.08 2.76 7.28
N PRO A 51 17.79 1.67 7.59
CA PRO A 51 19.24 1.69 7.63
C PRO A 51 19.84 2.09 6.28
N LYS A 52 20.90 2.88 6.33
CA LYS A 52 21.63 3.31 5.14
C LYS A 52 21.95 2.14 4.22
N GLY A 53 21.71 2.33 2.94
CA GLY A 53 22.00 1.31 1.91
C GLY A 53 20.88 0.32 1.69
N THR A 54 19.84 0.32 2.51
CA THR A 54 18.70 -0.57 2.33
C THR A 54 17.84 -0.11 1.16
N HIS A 55 17.53 -1.04 0.25
CA HIS A 55 16.56 -0.82 -0.80
C HIS A 55 15.18 -1.05 -0.23
N TYR A 56 14.25 -0.13 -0.46
CA TYR A 56 12.91 -0.26 0.09
C TYR A 56 11.86 0.32 -0.83
N GLN A 57 10.67 -0.19 -0.66
CA GLN A 57 9.43 0.32 -1.22
C GLN A 57 8.32 0.09 -0.21
N ILE A 58 7.20 0.75 -0.38
CA ILE A 58 6.03 0.54 0.45
C ILE A 58 4.93 -0.02 -0.45
N ASP A 59 4.34 -1.13 -0.03
CA ASP A 59 3.25 -1.77 -0.74
C ASP A 59 1.94 -1.52 0.00
N PHE A 60 0.92 -1.03 -0.72
CA PHE A 60 -0.35 -0.65 -0.15
C PHE A 60 -1.42 -1.67 -0.48
N ALA A 61 -2.19 -2.06 0.53
CA ALA A 61 -3.29 -2.99 0.35
C ALA A 61 -4.48 -2.32 -0.32
N CYS A 62 -5.29 -3.11 -1.00
CA CYS A 62 -6.53 -2.65 -1.59
C CYS A 62 -7.52 -2.25 -0.50
N VAL A 63 -8.29 -1.19 -0.76
CA VAL A 63 -9.32 -0.68 0.15
C VAL A 63 -10.65 -0.74 -0.59
N PRO A 64 -11.73 -1.27 0.04
CA PRO A 64 -13.05 -1.30 -0.59
C PRO A 64 -13.51 0.11 -0.98
N ASP A 65 -14.16 0.23 -2.12
CA ASP A 65 -14.70 1.46 -2.67
C ASP A 65 -13.66 2.49 -3.12
N TYR A 66 -12.37 2.16 -3.05
CA TYR A 66 -11.30 3.05 -3.49
C TYR A 66 -10.49 2.41 -4.60
N ALA A 67 -10.03 3.22 -5.53
CA ALA A 67 -9.04 2.80 -6.50
C ALA A 67 -7.71 2.51 -5.81
N ALA A 68 -6.91 1.61 -6.40
CA ALA A 68 -5.61 1.29 -5.84
C ALA A 68 -4.73 2.53 -5.71
N CYS A 69 -4.00 2.59 -4.62
CA CYS A 69 -3.01 3.62 -4.41
C CYS A 69 -1.87 3.46 -5.43
N GLU A 70 -1.41 4.57 -6.00
CA GLU A 70 -0.28 4.55 -6.91
C GLU A 70 0.98 4.05 -6.21
N PHE A 71 1.83 3.37 -6.96
CA PHE A 71 3.15 2.98 -6.47
C PHE A 71 4.02 4.22 -6.27
N LEU A 72 4.55 4.39 -5.06
CA LEU A 72 5.31 5.60 -4.72
C LEU A 72 6.78 5.54 -5.14
N GLY A 73 7.27 4.39 -5.58
CA GLY A 73 8.63 4.22 -6.04
C GLY A 73 9.48 3.33 -5.16
N THR A 74 10.67 3.00 -5.67
CA THR A 74 11.68 2.23 -4.95
C THR A 74 12.85 3.15 -4.64
N TYR A 75 13.34 3.09 -3.41
CA TYR A 75 14.38 3.98 -2.91
C TYR A 75 15.53 3.22 -2.30
N VAL A 76 16.69 3.87 -2.24
CA VAL A 76 17.85 3.42 -1.46
C VAL A 76 18.01 4.39 -0.31
N ALA A 77 18.00 3.88 0.91
CA ALA A 77 18.12 4.74 2.09
C ALA A 77 19.48 5.42 2.17
N GLU A 78 19.47 6.70 2.44
CA GLU A 78 20.67 7.52 2.62
C GLU A 78 20.72 8.07 4.05
N GLU A 79 21.92 8.09 4.63
CA GLU A 79 22.13 8.56 5.98
C GLU A 79 21.66 10.00 6.14
N ASN A 80 20.92 10.27 7.21
CA ASN A 80 20.38 11.58 7.56
C ASN A 80 19.39 12.18 6.54
N ASN A 81 18.98 11.41 5.55
CA ASN A 81 17.97 11.86 4.62
C ASN A 81 16.58 11.77 5.25
N VAL A 82 15.72 12.70 4.90
CA VAL A 82 14.30 12.70 5.30
C VAL A 82 13.46 12.64 4.03
N ARG A 83 12.65 11.61 3.93
CA ARG A 83 11.77 11.43 2.78
C ARG A 83 10.34 11.49 3.23
N ASN A 84 9.57 12.40 2.65
CA ASN A 84 8.15 12.55 2.95
C ASN A 84 7.35 11.93 1.82
N LEU A 85 6.56 10.92 2.15
CA LEU A 85 5.73 10.21 1.19
C LEU A 85 4.26 10.37 1.56
N LYS A 86 3.43 10.54 0.54
CA LYS A 86 1.98 10.62 0.69
C LYS A 86 1.33 9.65 -0.26
N ALA A 87 0.59 8.68 0.30
CA ALA A 87 -0.22 7.76 -0.47
C ALA A 87 -1.63 8.30 -0.56
N ILE A 88 -2.21 8.29 -1.77
CA ILE A 88 -3.56 8.79 -2.00
C ILE A 88 -4.41 7.69 -2.58
N TYR A 89 -5.53 7.43 -1.91
CA TYR A 89 -6.58 6.55 -2.39
C TYR A 89 -7.71 7.39 -2.97
N THR A 90 -8.14 7.06 -4.16
CA THR A 90 -9.24 7.79 -4.82
C THR A 90 -10.54 7.05 -4.65
N TYR A 91 -11.51 7.69 -4.01
CA TYR A 91 -12.84 7.11 -3.82
C TYR A 91 -13.58 7.09 -5.16
N ASP A 92 -14.14 5.93 -5.50
CA ASP A 92 -14.96 5.78 -6.70
C ASP A 92 -16.22 4.94 -6.46
N GLY A 93 -16.41 4.42 -5.25
CA GLY A 93 -17.57 3.62 -4.88
C GLY A 93 -17.48 2.16 -5.34
N TRP A 94 -16.41 1.78 -6.03
CA TRP A 94 -16.23 0.41 -6.51
C TRP A 94 -15.03 -0.29 -5.89
N GLY A 95 -13.91 0.39 -5.80
CA GLY A 95 -12.63 -0.24 -5.52
C GLY A 95 -12.13 -0.99 -6.75
N ASP A 96 -11.06 -1.72 -6.58
CA ASP A 96 -10.46 -2.48 -7.65
C ASP A 96 -10.92 -3.93 -7.61
N TYR A 97 -11.18 -4.47 -8.80
CA TYR A 97 -11.37 -5.89 -8.98
C TYR A 97 -10.04 -6.52 -9.33
N PHE A 98 -9.81 -7.70 -8.86
CA PHE A 98 -8.62 -8.46 -9.24
C PHE A 98 -9.00 -9.87 -9.70
N VAL A 99 -8.15 -10.43 -10.53
CA VAL A 99 -8.31 -11.78 -11.05
C VAL A 99 -7.43 -12.71 -10.21
N SER A 100 -8.03 -13.75 -9.65
CA SER A 100 -7.31 -14.70 -8.83
C SER A 100 -7.99 -16.06 -8.91
N ASN A 101 -7.22 -17.13 -8.76
CA ASN A 101 -7.74 -18.47 -8.60
C ASN A 101 -8.04 -18.82 -7.14
N VAL A 102 -7.78 -17.90 -6.24
CA VAL A 102 -7.92 -18.08 -4.81
C VAL A 102 -8.82 -16.98 -4.25
N ASN A 103 -9.84 -17.36 -3.50
CA ASN A 103 -10.66 -16.40 -2.77
C ASN A 103 -9.81 -15.67 -1.74
N VAL A 104 -10.01 -14.36 -1.68
CA VAL A 104 -9.45 -13.52 -0.64
C VAL A 104 -10.56 -13.18 0.35
N ASP A 105 -10.26 -13.30 1.64
CA ASP A 105 -11.22 -13.03 2.69
C ASP A 105 -11.88 -11.66 2.52
N GLY A 106 -13.20 -11.64 2.62
CA GLY A 106 -13.99 -10.42 2.47
C GLY A 106 -14.20 -10.01 1.02
N SER A 107 -13.79 -10.81 0.04
CA SER A 107 -14.05 -10.51 -1.37
C SER A 107 -15.37 -11.09 -1.84
N ILE A 108 -15.94 -10.43 -2.84
CA ILE A 108 -17.16 -10.86 -3.53
C ILE A 108 -16.75 -11.32 -4.93
N ALA A 109 -17.06 -12.56 -5.24
CA ALA A 109 -16.73 -13.13 -6.56
C ALA A 109 -17.79 -12.74 -7.59
N GLU A 110 -17.34 -12.41 -8.78
CA GLU A 110 -18.19 -12.16 -9.93
C GLU A 110 -17.54 -12.81 -11.16
N VAL A 111 -18.31 -13.60 -11.90
CA VAL A 111 -17.81 -14.28 -13.08
C VAL A 111 -18.30 -13.58 -14.35
N ARG A 112 -17.37 -13.23 -15.22
CA ARG A 112 -17.64 -12.61 -16.52
C ARG A 112 -16.81 -13.31 -17.59
N ASP A 113 -17.49 -13.81 -18.62
CA ASP A 113 -16.84 -14.49 -19.75
C ASP A 113 -15.86 -15.59 -19.32
N GLY A 114 -16.21 -16.33 -18.26
CA GLY A 114 -15.37 -17.40 -17.73
C GLY A 114 -14.22 -16.95 -16.84
N VAL A 115 -14.07 -15.65 -16.60
CA VAL A 115 -13.05 -15.10 -15.73
C VAL A 115 -13.68 -14.68 -14.41
N THR A 116 -13.04 -15.04 -13.31
CA THR A 116 -13.51 -14.68 -11.97
C THR A 116 -12.81 -13.41 -11.51
N TYR A 117 -13.62 -12.41 -11.18
CA TYR A 117 -13.16 -11.15 -10.62
C TYR A 117 -13.58 -11.07 -9.17
N TYR A 118 -12.72 -10.55 -8.33
CA TYR A 118 -12.99 -10.38 -6.91
C TYR A 118 -13.00 -8.90 -6.55
N LYS A 119 -14.12 -8.45 -5.99
CA LYS A 119 -14.23 -7.12 -5.40
C LYS A 119 -14.11 -7.26 -3.89
N LEU A 120 -13.25 -6.46 -3.28
CA LEU A 120 -13.09 -6.47 -1.84
C LEU A 120 -14.33 -5.89 -1.17
N ALA A 121 -14.81 -6.57 -0.11
CA ALA A 121 -15.89 -6.09 0.74
C ALA A 121 -15.36 -5.46 2.03
N ASN A 122 -14.15 -5.83 2.44
CA ASN A 122 -13.54 -5.37 3.68
C ASN A 122 -12.07 -5.03 3.44
N TYR A 123 -11.46 -4.34 4.38
CA TYR A 123 -10.01 -4.15 4.36
C TYR A 123 -9.30 -5.49 4.25
N SER A 124 -8.29 -5.54 3.41
CA SER A 124 -7.58 -6.76 3.09
C SER A 124 -6.08 -6.56 3.21
N SER A 125 -5.35 -7.67 3.31
CA SER A 125 -3.90 -7.67 3.17
C SER A 125 -3.45 -7.93 1.74
N VAL A 126 -4.36 -7.93 0.77
CA VAL A 126 -4.00 -8.02 -0.65
C VAL A 126 -3.41 -6.70 -1.10
N PHE A 127 -2.17 -6.72 -1.56
CA PHE A 127 -1.44 -5.51 -1.94
C PHE A 127 -1.63 -5.23 -3.43
N CYS A 128 -2.20 -4.06 -3.73
CA CYS A 128 -2.49 -3.65 -5.10
C CYS A 128 -1.27 -3.09 -5.82
N SER A 129 -0.27 -2.63 -5.08
CA SER A 129 0.98 -2.13 -5.64
C SER A 129 2.00 -3.23 -5.95
N GLY A 130 1.67 -4.48 -5.69
CA GLY A 130 2.53 -5.63 -5.93
C GLY A 130 2.27 -6.31 -7.27
N SER A 131 2.54 -7.61 -7.30
CA SER A 131 2.41 -8.44 -8.50
C SER A 131 0.98 -8.91 -8.81
N ILE A 132 0.02 -8.57 -7.95
CA ILE A 132 -1.37 -8.97 -8.16
C ILE A 132 -1.96 -8.11 -9.27
N ARG A 133 -2.58 -8.77 -10.23
CA ARG A 133 -3.24 -8.11 -11.34
C ARG A 133 -4.59 -7.58 -10.85
N VAL A 134 -4.77 -6.26 -10.90
CA VAL A 134 -5.96 -5.59 -10.43
C VAL A 134 -6.64 -4.90 -11.59
N TYR A 135 -7.97 -5.04 -11.65
CA TYR A 135 -8.79 -4.34 -12.61
C TYR A 135 -9.69 -3.36 -11.88
N HIS A 136 -9.63 -2.11 -12.32
CA HIS A 136 -10.41 -1.02 -11.77
C HIS A 136 -11.65 -0.78 -12.66
N TYR A 137 -12.82 -0.73 -12.04
CA TYR A 137 -14.06 -0.45 -12.73
C TYR A 137 -14.82 0.67 -12.01
N PRO A 138 -15.13 1.77 -12.72
CA PRO A 138 -15.92 2.84 -12.15
C PRO A 138 -17.31 2.34 -11.71
N ASN A 139 -17.89 3.05 -10.74
CA ASN A 139 -19.21 2.75 -10.25
C ASN A 139 -20.23 2.82 -11.39
N ASN A 140 -21.12 1.85 -11.45
CA ASN A 140 -22.17 1.69 -12.46
C ASN A 140 -21.69 1.34 -13.86
N GLU A 141 -20.41 1.13 -14.08
CA GLU A 141 -19.92 0.60 -15.34
C GLU A 141 -19.86 -0.91 -15.30
N LYS A 142 -20.01 -1.53 -16.46
CA LYS A 142 -19.81 -2.96 -16.60
C LYS A 142 -18.35 -3.25 -16.91
N PHE A 143 -17.94 -4.48 -16.66
CA PHE A 143 -16.59 -4.91 -16.99
C PHE A 143 -16.30 -4.73 -18.46
N HIS A 144 -15.10 -4.25 -18.72
CA HIS A 144 -14.50 -4.21 -20.04
C HIS A 144 -13.26 -5.11 -20.00
N ILE A 145 -13.24 -6.10 -20.84
CA ILE A 145 -12.14 -7.03 -20.94
C ILE A 145 -11.43 -6.83 -22.26
#